data_667448d0bfc94ebaa47e13f1b237d1a2
#
_entry.id   667448d0bfc94ebaa47e13f1b237d1a2
#
_cell.length_a   1.000
_cell.length_b   1.000
_cell.length_c   1.000
_cell.angle_alpha   90.00
_cell.angle_beta   90.00
_cell.angle_gamma   90.00
#
_symmetry.space_group_name_H-M   'P 1'
#
loop_
_entity.id
_entity.type
_entity.pdbx_description
1 polymer ?
#
loop_
_entity_poly.entity_id
_entity_poly.type
_entity_poly.pdbx_seq_one_letter_code
_entity_poly.pdbx_strand_id
1 'polypeptide(L)' 'MTDGNTIRSVAKAMELLQLLSDAGEAMTLSAISERAGLPKSTVFGLLTTMRDYDVIT' A
#
# COMPACT_ATOMS: atom_id res chain seq x y z
N MET A 1 16.67 4.69 5.04
CA MET A 1 17.72 3.82 4.82
C MET A 1 17.33 2.36 4.82
N THR A 2 17.80 1.64 3.88
CA THR A 2 17.40 0.26 3.68
C THR A 2 18.60 -0.66 3.78
N ASP A 3 18.43 -1.78 4.44
CA ASP A 3 19.47 -2.76 4.50
C ASP A 3 18.82 -4.13 4.45
N GLY A 4 19.55 -5.18 4.81
CA GLY A 4 19.06 -6.53 4.73
C GLY A 4 17.97 -6.88 5.72
N ASN A 5 17.63 -5.97 6.62
CA ASN A 5 16.62 -6.24 7.63
C ASN A 5 15.25 -5.70 7.28
N THR A 6 15.10 -5.13 6.10
CA THR A 6 13.81 -4.61 5.68
C THR A 6 12.80 -5.74 5.50
N ILE A 7 11.65 -5.58 6.14
CA ILE A 7 10.55 -6.53 5.97
C ILE A 7 9.76 -6.10 4.76
N ARG A 8 9.74 -6.94 3.74
CA ARG A 8 9.18 -6.58 2.45
C ARG A 8 7.71 -6.19 2.51
N SER A 9 6.90 -6.96 3.22
CA SER A 9 5.47 -6.67 3.30
C SER A 9 5.20 -5.33 3.98
N VAL A 10 5.96 -5.02 5.02
CA VAL A 10 5.81 -3.75 5.71
C VAL A 10 6.25 -2.60 4.80
N ALA A 11 7.35 -2.81 4.06
CA ALA A 11 7.83 -1.79 3.14
C ALA A 11 6.78 -1.51 2.07
N LYS A 12 6.14 -2.55 1.55
CA LYS A 12 5.09 -2.38 0.54
C LYS A 12 3.89 -1.64 1.10
N ALA A 13 3.52 -1.93 2.34
CA ALA A 13 2.41 -1.22 2.98
C ALA A 13 2.73 0.27 3.12
N MET A 14 3.96 0.60 3.49
CA MET A 14 4.37 1.98 3.61
C MET A 14 4.36 2.69 2.27
N GLU A 15 4.80 2.00 1.21
CA GLU A 15 4.76 2.56 -0.14
C GLU A 15 3.33 2.86 -0.58
N LEU A 16 2.41 1.95 -0.25
CA LEU A 16 1.00 2.17 -0.57
C LEU A 16 0.44 3.37 0.17
N LEU A 17 0.78 3.49 1.44
CA LEU A 17 0.32 4.61 2.24
C LEU A 17 0.79 5.92 1.64
N GLN A 18 2.05 5.98 1.23
CA GLN A 18 2.60 7.17 0.62
C GLN A 18 1.95 7.46 -0.72
N LEU A 19 1.69 6.42 -1.51
CA LEU A 19 1.02 6.57 -2.79
C LEU A 19 -0.36 7.20 -2.63
N LEU A 20 -1.12 6.70 -1.66
CA LEU A 20 -2.46 7.22 -1.41
C LEU A 20 -2.41 8.66 -0.92
N SER A 21 -1.44 8.95 -0.08
CA SER A 21 -1.26 10.31 0.44
C SER A 21 -0.94 11.28 -0.69
N ASP A 22 -0.04 10.86 -1.59
CA ASP A 22 0.40 11.72 -2.68
C ASP A 22 -0.68 11.91 -3.74
N ALA A 23 -1.56 10.92 -3.91
CA ALA A 23 -2.60 11.00 -4.94
C ALA A 23 -3.58 12.12 -4.68
N GLY A 24 -3.90 12.37 -3.40
CA GLY A 24 -4.80 13.45 -3.05
C GLY A 24 -6.24 13.23 -3.49
N GLU A 25 -6.56 12.06 -3.97
CA GLU A 25 -7.91 11.74 -4.43
C GLU A 25 -8.12 10.23 -4.36
N ALA A 26 -9.38 9.83 -4.49
CA ALA A 26 -9.71 8.41 -4.44
C ALA A 26 -9.12 7.70 -5.65
N MET A 27 -8.62 6.50 -5.44
CA MET A 27 -8.07 5.66 -6.50
C MET A 27 -8.77 4.32 -6.51
N THR A 28 -8.92 3.76 -7.70
CA THR A 28 -9.47 2.41 -7.82
C THR A 28 -8.40 1.40 -7.44
N LEU A 29 -8.85 0.19 -7.10
CA LEU A 29 -7.93 -0.90 -6.79
C LEU A 29 -7.01 -1.18 -7.98
N SER A 30 -7.55 -1.12 -9.18
CA SER A 30 -6.74 -1.34 -10.38
C SER A 30 -5.65 -0.29 -10.53
N ALA A 31 -5.98 0.97 -10.30
CA ALA A 31 -5.01 2.05 -10.40
C ALA A 31 -3.91 1.91 -9.35
N ILE A 32 -4.30 1.55 -8.13
CA ILE A 32 -3.32 1.36 -7.07
C ILE A 32 -2.39 0.19 -7.39
N SER A 33 -2.99 -0.90 -7.85
CA SER A 33 -2.21 -2.08 -8.22
C SER A 33 -1.19 -1.75 -9.30
N GLU A 34 -1.61 -0.99 -10.29
CA GLU A 34 -0.74 -0.61 -11.39
C GLU A 34 0.42 0.26 -10.92
N ARG A 35 0.11 1.26 -10.11
CA ARG A 35 1.12 2.19 -9.63
C ARG A 35 2.10 1.54 -8.67
N ALA A 36 1.60 0.66 -7.83
CA ALA A 36 2.42 -0.01 -6.84
C ALA A 36 3.22 -1.18 -7.44
N GLY A 37 2.81 -1.66 -8.60
CA GLY A 37 3.47 -2.80 -9.21
C GLY A 37 3.18 -4.09 -8.47
N LEU A 38 2.00 -4.20 -7.86
CA LEU A 38 1.62 -5.37 -7.08
C LEU A 38 0.33 -5.96 -7.59
N PRO A 39 0.13 -7.28 -7.40
CA PRO A 39 -1.14 -7.89 -7.76
C PRO A 39 -2.28 -7.28 -6.94
N LYS A 40 -3.47 -7.26 -7.53
CA LYS A 40 -4.64 -6.71 -6.86
C LYS A 40 -4.94 -7.40 -5.53
N SER A 41 -4.76 -8.72 -5.49
CA SER A 41 -5.01 -9.47 -4.26
C SER A 41 -4.08 -9.02 -3.13
N THR A 42 -2.83 -8.74 -3.46
CA THR A 42 -1.86 -8.26 -2.48
C THR A 42 -2.23 -6.87 -2.00
N VAL A 43 -2.60 -5.99 -2.95
CA VAL A 43 -3.01 -4.63 -2.60
C VAL A 43 -4.25 -4.67 -1.71
N PHE A 44 -5.23 -5.49 -2.07
CA PHE A 44 -6.45 -5.60 -1.29
C PHE A 44 -6.16 -6.07 0.14
N GLY A 45 -5.28 -7.06 0.28
CA GLY A 45 -4.91 -7.54 1.60
C GLY A 45 -4.21 -6.49 2.44
N LEU A 46 -3.29 -5.75 1.83
CA LEU A 46 -2.58 -4.69 2.53
C LEU A 46 -3.52 -3.58 2.97
N LEU A 47 -4.40 -3.15 2.07
CA LEU A 47 -5.33 -2.07 2.37
C LEU A 47 -6.32 -2.49 3.47
N THR A 48 -6.81 -3.72 3.40
CA THR A 48 -7.74 -4.22 4.41
C THR A 48 -7.08 -4.24 5.79
N THR A 49 -5.84 -4.71 5.84
CA THR A 49 -5.11 -4.76 7.10
C THR A 49 -4.86 -3.36 7.64
N MET A 50 -4.48 -2.44 6.76
CA MET A 50 -4.23 -1.06 7.19
C MET A 50 -5.50 -0.42 7.73
N ARG A 51 -6.64 -0.70 7.10
CA ARG A 51 -7.91 -0.16 7.57
C ARG A 51 -8.29 -0.73 8.93
N ASP A 52 -8.01 -2.01 9.14
CA ASP A 52 -8.31 -2.66 10.43
C ASP A 52 -7.54 -2.02 11.58
N TYR A 53 -6.42 -1.42 11.28
CA TYR A 53 -5.61 -0.76 12.30
C TYR A 53 -5.71 0.76 12.23
N ASP A 54 -6.72 1.25 11.52
CA ASP A 54 -7.01 2.69 11.42
C ASP A 54 -5.87 3.50 10.83
N VAL A 55 -5.04 2.85 10.01
CA VAL A 55 -3.99 3.57 9.30
C VAL A 55 -4.58 4.38 8.16
N ILE A 56 -5.64 3.83 7.54
CA ILE A 56 -6.38 4.52 6.49
C ILE A 56 -7.87 4.42 6.78
N THR A 57 -8.65 5.25 6.11
CA THR A 57 -10.10 5.24 6.28
C THR A 57 -10.85 5.06 4.97
#